data_a8334527abf676d333deb03a9c221fdf
#
_entry.id   a8334527abf676d333deb03a9c221fdf
#
_cell.length_a   1.000
_cell.length_b   1.000
_cell.length_c   1.000
_cell.angle_alpha   90.00
_cell.angle_beta   90.00
_cell.angle_gamma   90.00
#
_symmetry.space_group_name_H-M   'P 1'
#
loop_
_entity.id
_entity.type
_entity.pdbx_description
1 polymer ?
#
loop_
_entity_poly.entity_id
_entity_poly.type
_entity_poly.pdbx_seq_one_letter_code
_entity_poly.pdbx_strand_id
1 'polypeptide(L)'
;KAGQFLGQTDREKYQCLQWLMFQVGGFGPMLGQAHHFRIYAPEKIDYAYDRYTNEAKRLYNVLEKQLSHHAYLAGESYTIADIASFPWARSAANQGIDWNDYPHTKRWFDQINQRAAVQKALKVLADYRKPLTDAKAKDILFGQSQYAKK
;
A
#
# COMPACT_ATOMS: atom_id res chain seq x y z
N LYS A 1 19.73 -12.22 -8.52
CA LYS A 1 20.35 -13.49 -8.93
C LYS A 1 19.52 -14.20 -10.02
N ALA A 2 18.18 -14.05 -10.03
CA ALA A 2 17.29 -14.72 -11.00
C ALA A 2 16.98 -13.88 -12.25
N GLY A 3 17.44 -12.62 -12.33
CA GLY A 3 17.15 -11.70 -13.44
C GLY A 3 15.67 -11.40 -13.64
N GLN A 4 14.84 -11.55 -12.58
CA GLN A 4 13.39 -11.39 -12.65
C GLN A 4 12.92 -10.16 -11.87
N PHE A 5 11.77 -9.61 -12.26
CA PHE A 5 11.03 -8.55 -11.54
C PHE A 5 11.64 -7.16 -11.53
N LEU A 6 12.73 -6.90 -12.28
CA LEU A 6 13.34 -5.56 -12.36
C LEU A 6 13.22 -4.92 -13.76
N GLY A 7 12.89 -5.69 -14.79
CA GLY A 7 12.96 -5.31 -16.20
C GLY A 7 14.22 -5.83 -16.86
N GLN A 8 14.19 -5.94 -18.19
CA GLN A 8 15.28 -6.51 -18.98
C GLN A 8 16.18 -5.42 -19.61
N THR A 9 15.57 -4.31 -20.00
CA THR A 9 16.27 -3.14 -20.55
C THR A 9 16.52 -2.09 -19.48
N ASP A 10 17.46 -1.19 -19.70
CA ASP A 10 17.73 -0.09 -18.77
C ASP A 10 16.50 0.82 -18.60
N ARG A 11 15.76 1.06 -19.68
CA ARG A 11 14.51 1.83 -19.62
C ARG A 11 13.50 1.17 -18.66
N GLU A 12 13.26 -0.12 -18.79
CA GLU A 12 12.33 -0.86 -17.92
C GLU A 12 12.81 -0.86 -16.46
N LYS A 13 14.12 -0.99 -16.23
CA LYS A 13 14.71 -0.91 -14.89
C LYS A 13 14.46 0.45 -14.26
N TYR A 14 14.70 1.55 -14.99
CA TYR A 14 14.47 2.89 -14.47
C TYR A 14 12.98 3.17 -14.23
N GLN A 15 12.10 2.70 -15.09
CA GLN A 15 10.65 2.76 -14.85
C GLN A 15 10.24 2.00 -13.58
N CYS A 16 10.78 0.79 -13.41
CA CYS A 16 10.53 -0.01 -12.22
C CYS A 16 11.04 0.68 -10.95
N LEU A 17 12.25 1.24 -10.97
CA LEU A 17 12.82 1.98 -9.85
C LEU A 17 12.04 3.26 -9.55
N GLN A 18 11.57 3.98 -10.55
CA GLN A 18 10.70 5.17 -10.37
C GLN A 18 9.44 4.81 -9.59
N TRP A 19 8.75 3.74 -9.99
CA TRP A 19 7.53 3.30 -9.30
C TRP A 19 7.81 2.70 -7.92
N LEU A 20 8.94 2.04 -7.74
CA LEU A 20 9.38 1.59 -6.43
C LEU A 20 9.63 2.78 -5.49
N MET A 21 10.32 3.83 -5.98
CA MET A 21 10.56 5.05 -5.19
C MET A 21 9.27 5.83 -4.92
N PHE A 22 8.33 5.86 -5.86
CA PHE A 22 6.99 6.40 -5.61
C PHE A 22 6.30 5.68 -4.44
N GLN A 23 6.39 4.34 -4.40
CA GLN A 23 5.85 3.58 -3.29
C GLN A 23 6.56 3.90 -1.97
N VAL A 24 7.89 3.89 -1.95
CA VAL A 24 8.70 4.07 -0.72
C VAL A 24 8.59 5.49 -0.18
N GLY A 25 8.61 6.50 -1.06
CA GLY A 25 8.62 7.91 -0.68
C GLY A 25 7.24 8.56 -0.51
N GLY A 26 6.19 7.94 -1.04
CA GLY A 26 4.85 8.55 -1.06
C GLY A 26 3.73 7.57 -0.75
N PHE A 27 3.48 6.62 -1.63
CA PHE A 27 2.30 5.76 -1.56
C PHE A 27 2.21 5.01 -0.21
N GLY A 28 3.25 4.27 0.17
CA GLY A 28 3.29 3.55 1.44
C GLY A 28 3.16 4.47 2.66
N PRO A 29 4.04 5.45 2.84
CA PRO A 29 4.00 6.35 3.99
C PRO A 29 2.68 7.10 4.15
N MET A 30 2.13 7.68 3.08
CA MET A 30 0.91 8.46 3.16
C MET A 30 -0.34 7.59 3.37
N LEU A 31 -0.39 6.40 2.76
CA LEU A 31 -1.46 5.44 3.05
C LEU A 31 -1.40 4.93 4.49
N GLY A 32 -0.19 4.78 5.05
CA GLY A 32 0.01 4.46 6.46
C GLY A 32 -0.57 5.55 7.37
N GLN A 33 -0.36 6.82 7.06
CA GLN A 33 -0.94 7.94 7.81
C GLN A 33 -2.48 7.99 7.66
N ALA A 34 -2.99 7.81 6.42
CA ALA A 34 -4.45 7.75 6.21
C ALA A 34 -5.09 6.63 7.05
N HIS A 35 -4.50 5.44 7.04
CA HIS A 35 -4.96 4.30 7.83
C HIS A 35 -4.90 4.62 9.34
N HIS A 36 -3.80 5.22 9.82
CA HIS A 36 -3.62 5.58 11.22
C HIS A 36 -4.70 6.54 11.71
N PHE A 37 -4.87 7.69 11.06
CA PHE A 37 -5.81 8.72 11.49
C PHE A 37 -7.28 8.34 11.28
N ARG A 38 -7.55 7.35 10.45
CA ARG A 38 -8.91 6.83 10.26
C ARG A 38 -9.29 5.72 11.25
N ILE A 39 -8.31 4.90 11.67
CA ILE A 39 -8.61 3.64 12.38
C ILE A 39 -7.94 3.56 13.75
N TYR A 40 -6.71 4.08 13.91
CA TYR A 40 -5.90 3.82 15.11
C TYR A 40 -5.72 5.03 16.02
N ALA A 41 -5.86 6.25 15.52
CA ALA A 41 -5.71 7.45 16.32
C ALA A 41 -6.63 7.40 17.54
N PRO A 42 -6.15 7.77 18.75
CA PRO A 42 -6.92 7.69 19.99
C PRO A 42 -8.12 8.65 20.00
N GLU A 43 -8.02 9.71 19.25
CA GLU A 43 -9.09 10.70 19.03
C GLU A 43 -9.14 11.08 17.55
N LYS A 44 -10.31 11.51 17.09
CA LYS A 44 -10.46 11.99 15.71
C LYS A 44 -9.90 13.41 15.59
N ILE A 45 -8.86 13.58 14.80
CA ILE A 45 -8.28 14.87 14.41
C ILE A 45 -8.75 15.17 12.99
N ASP A 46 -9.83 15.95 12.87
CA ASP A 46 -10.52 16.16 11.58
C ASP A 46 -9.58 16.64 10.48
N TYR A 47 -8.70 17.60 10.77
CA TYR A 47 -7.71 18.06 9.80
C TYR A 47 -6.78 16.95 9.29
N ALA A 48 -6.25 16.12 10.19
CA ALA A 48 -5.36 15.03 9.81
C ALA A 48 -6.12 13.93 9.04
N TYR A 49 -7.33 13.60 9.51
CA TYR A 49 -8.23 12.66 8.84
C TYR A 49 -8.49 13.07 7.39
N ASP A 50 -8.89 14.32 7.15
CA ASP A 50 -9.19 14.83 5.82
C ASP A 50 -7.92 14.98 4.97
N ARG A 51 -6.86 15.54 5.55
CA ARG A 51 -5.58 15.75 4.88
C ARG A 51 -5.02 14.45 4.30
N TYR A 52 -4.94 13.40 5.12
CA TYR A 52 -4.37 12.13 4.68
C TYR A 52 -5.32 11.29 3.85
N THR A 53 -6.63 11.39 4.05
CA THR A 53 -7.62 10.75 3.16
C THR A 53 -7.55 11.36 1.76
N ASN A 54 -7.46 12.67 1.64
CA ASN A 54 -7.34 13.34 0.34
C ASN A 54 -6.01 13.00 -0.35
N GLU A 55 -4.92 12.92 0.42
CA GLU A 55 -3.63 12.50 -0.15
C GLU A 55 -3.66 11.03 -0.61
N ALA A 56 -4.30 10.13 0.15
CA ALA A 56 -4.51 8.76 -0.29
C ALA A 56 -5.26 8.71 -1.64
N LYS A 57 -6.36 9.44 -1.76
CA LYS A 57 -7.12 9.54 -3.02
C LYS A 57 -6.27 10.08 -4.17
N ARG A 58 -5.46 11.12 -3.92
CA ARG A 58 -4.54 11.68 -4.93
C ARG A 58 -3.53 10.63 -5.41
N LEU A 59 -2.96 9.86 -4.49
CA LEU A 59 -1.99 8.82 -4.84
C LEU A 59 -2.63 7.64 -5.59
N TYR A 60 -3.85 7.26 -5.23
CA TYR A 60 -4.61 6.28 -6.02
C TYR A 60 -4.96 6.79 -7.41
N ASN A 61 -5.25 8.08 -7.59
CA ASN A 61 -5.45 8.68 -8.91
C ASN A 61 -4.17 8.59 -9.79
N VAL A 62 -2.98 8.67 -9.19
CA VAL A 62 -1.71 8.46 -9.92
C VAL A 62 -1.60 7.02 -10.42
N LEU A 63 -1.93 6.04 -9.55
CA LEU A 63 -1.97 4.64 -9.96
C LEU A 63 -3.03 4.40 -11.05
N GLU A 64 -4.23 4.93 -10.87
CA GLU A 64 -5.35 4.76 -11.78
C GLU A 64 -4.99 5.25 -13.19
N LYS A 65 -4.39 6.43 -13.29
CA LYS A 65 -3.92 6.99 -14.56
C LYS A 65 -2.85 6.11 -15.21
N GLN A 66 -1.89 5.60 -14.46
CA GLN A 66 -0.84 4.71 -14.97
C GLN A 66 -1.44 3.39 -15.46
N LEU A 67 -2.29 2.78 -14.65
CA LEU A 67 -2.87 1.48 -14.91
C LEU A 67 -3.98 1.50 -15.96
N SER A 68 -4.49 2.68 -16.33
CA SER A 68 -5.38 2.82 -17.50
C SER A 68 -4.67 2.55 -18.84
N HIS A 69 -3.34 2.67 -18.86
CA HIS A 69 -2.52 2.45 -20.06
C HIS A 69 -1.63 1.22 -19.99
N HIS A 70 -1.44 0.64 -18.80
CA HIS A 70 -0.50 -0.45 -18.58
C HIS A 70 -1.10 -1.57 -17.71
N ALA A 71 -0.60 -2.78 -17.93
CA ALA A 71 -1.00 -3.94 -17.14
C ALA A 71 -0.50 -3.85 -15.68
N TYR A 72 0.73 -3.32 -15.50
CA TYR A 72 1.42 -3.17 -14.23
C TYR A 72 2.03 -1.77 -14.07
N LEU A 73 2.53 -1.44 -12.87
CA LEU A 73 3.03 -0.09 -12.57
C LEU A 73 4.20 0.33 -13.47
N ALA A 74 5.13 -0.57 -13.74
CA ALA A 74 6.29 -0.28 -14.56
C ALA A 74 6.08 -0.60 -16.07
N GLY A 75 4.86 -0.90 -16.51
CA GLY A 75 4.54 -1.24 -17.89
C GLY A 75 3.80 -2.58 -18.01
N GLU A 76 4.24 -3.45 -18.93
CA GLU A 76 3.53 -4.70 -19.23
C GLU A 76 3.99 -5.90 -18.38
N SER A 77 5.07 -5.74 -17.62
CA SER A 77 5.66 -6.81 -16.81
C SER A 77 5.47 -6.58 -15.32
N TYR A 78 5.14 -7.66 -14.59
CA TYR A 78 5.07 -7.67 -13.14
C TYR A 78 6.46 -7.49 -12.52
N THR A 79 6.64 -6.48 -11.67
CA THR A 79 7.93 -6.06 -11.13
C THR A 79 7.93 -5.90 -9.61
N ILE A 80 9.10 -5.61 -9.04
CA ILE A 80 9.22 -5.27 -7.61
C ILE A 80 8.42 -4.02 -7.22
N ALA A 81 8.11 -3.12 -8.15
CA ALA A 81 7.23 -1.98 -7.89
C ALA A 81 5.81 -2.43 -7.53
N ASP A 82 5.28 -3.41 -8.26
CA ASP A 82 3.97 -4.03 -7.98
C ASP A 82 4.01 -4.82 -6.67
N ILE A 83 5.08 -5.58 -6.46
CA ILE A 83 5.29 -6.38 -5.24
C ILE A 83 5.28 -5.48 -3.99
N ALA A 84 5.92 -4.32 -4.06
CA ALA A 84 6.00 -3.37 -2.96
C ALA A 84 4.71 -2.58 -2.73
N SER A 85 3.96 -2.28 -3.81
CA SER A 85 2.75 -1.46 -3.76
C SER A 85 1.50 -2.25 -3.38
N PHE A 86 1.38 -3.50 -3.83
CA PHE A 86 0.21 -4.35 -3.60
C PHE A 86 -0.19 -4.52 -2.12
N PRO A 87 0.73 -4.76 -1.16
CA PRO A 87 0.37 -4.91 0.25
C PRO A 87 -0.33 -3.69 0.83
N TRP A 88 0.02 -2.49 0.39
CA TRP A 88 -0.61 -1.24 0.81
C TRP A 88 -2.05 -1.12 0.29
N ALA A 89 -2.29 -1.51 -0.96
CA ALA A 89 -3.60 -1.47 -1.59
C ALA A 89 -4.60 -2.45 -0.94
N ARG A 90 -4.14 -3.47 -0.22
CA ARG A 90 -5.00 -4.42 0.51
C ARG A 90 -5.82 -3.76 1.62
N SER A 91 -5.42 -2.60 2.09
CA SER A 91 -6.11 -1.84 3.12
C SER A 91 -6.88 -0.64 2.57
N ALA A 92 -7.23 -0.63 1.29
CA ALA A 92 -7.88 0.48 0.59
C ALA A 92 -9.09 1.05 1.34
N ALA A 93 -10.00 0.21 1.81
CA ALA A 93 -11.19 0.64 2.56
C ALA A 93 -10.81 1.40 3.85
N ASN A 94 -9.80 0.94 4.59
CA ASN A 94 -9.32 1.60 5.80
C ASN A 94 -8.61 2.93 5.51
N GLN A 95 -8.19 3.14 4.27
CA GLN A 95 -7.56 4.38 3.79
C GLN A 95 -8.59 5.36 3.19
N GLY A 96 -9.87 4.99 3.14
CA GLY A 96 -10.96 5.79 2.60
C GLY A 96 -11.08 5.75 1.08
N ILE A 97 -10.65 4.66 0.48
CA ILE A 97 -10.70 4.41 -0.96
C ILE A 97 -11.90 3.52 -1.29
N ASP A 98 -12.72 3.98 -2.22
CA ASP A 98 -13.76 3.18 -2.87
C ASP A 98 -13.22 2.65 -4.21
N TRP A 99 -13.23 1.35 -4.39
CA TRP A 99 -12.75 0.71 -5.61
C TRP A 99 -13.56 1.07 -6.87
N ASN A 100 -14.80 1.54 -6.71
CA ASN A 100 -15.61 2.01 -7.84
C ASN A 100 -15.01 3.23 -8.52
N ASP A 101 -14.26 4.05 -7.78
CA ASP A 101 -13.57 5.24 -8.31
C ASP A 101 -12.27 4.90 -9.04
N TYR A 102 -11.77 3.64 -8.91
CA TYR A 102 -10.43 3.22 -9.37
C TYR A 102 -10.47 1.87 -10.11
N PRO A 103 -11.22 1.73 -11.21
CA PRO A 103 -11.43 0.44 -11.89
C PRO A 103 -10.15 -0.19 -12.45
N HIS A 104 -9.19 0.59 -12.95
CA HIS A 104 -7.93 0.06 -13.47
C HIS A 104 -7.00 -0.40 -12.35
N THR A 105 -6.97 0.33 -11.25
CA THR A 105 -6.23 -0.06 -10.03
C THR A 105 -6.86 -1.32 -9.40
N LYS A 106 -8.19 -1.42 -9.43
CA LYS A 106 -8.92 -2.61 -8.97
C LYS A 106 -8.58 -3.84 -9.82
N ARG A 107 -8.56 -3.69 -11.15
CA ARG A 107 -8.13 -4.75 -12.07
C ARG A 107 -6.72 -5.24 -11.74
N TRP A 108 -5.76 -4.30 -11.60
CA TRP A 108 -4.37 -4.60 -11.23
C TRP A 108 -4.29 -5.32 -9.88
N PHE A 109 -5.03 -4.83 -8.89
CA PHE A 109 -5.10 -5.45 -7.57
C PHE A 109 -5.60 -6.89 -7.63
N ASP A 110 -6.72 -7.14 -8.33
CA ASP A 110 -7.32 -8.47 -8.46
C ASP A 110 -6.39 -9.44 -9.19
N GLN A 111 -5.76 -8.99 -10.27
CA GLN A 111 -4.79 -9.77 -11.04
C GLN A 111 -3.60 -10.23 -10.17
N ILE A 112 -3.06 -9.35 -9.34
CA ILE A 112 -1.97 -9.70 -8.42
C ILE A 112 -2.48 -10.62 -7.30
N ASN A 113 -3.64 -10.30 -6.73
CA ASN A 113 -4.22 -11.08 -5.66
C ASN A 113 -4.49 -12.54 -6.05
N GLN A 114 -4.81 -12.81 -7.29
CA GLN A 114 -5.06 -14.17 -7.82
C GLN A 114 -3.79 -15.01 -8.02
N ARG A 115 -2.59 -14.41 -7.95
CA ARG A 115 -1.34 -15.14 -8.14
C ARG A 115 -1.14 -16.17 -7.03
N ALA A 116 -0.86 -17.43 -7.40
CA ALA A 116 -0.67 -18.54 -6.44
C ALA A 116 0.40 -18.23 -5.38
N ALA A 117 1.52 -17.59 -5.79
CA ALA A 117 2.58 -17.19 -4.88
C ALA A 117 2.11 -16.12 -3.87
N VAL A 118 1.24 -15.19 -4.28
CA VAL A 118 0.65 -14.17 -3.40
C VAL A 118 -0.30 -14.85 -2.42
N GLN A 119 -1.19 -15.72 -2.88
CA GLN A 119 -2.10 -16.45 -2.02
C GLN A 119 -1.36 -17.33 -1.00
N LYS A 120 -0.25 -17.96 -1.40
CA LYS A 120 0.62 -18.69 -0.48
C LYS A 120 1.25 -17.76 0.57
N ALA A 121 1.80 -16.61 0.13
CA ALA A 121 2.41 -15.65 1.03
C ALA A 121 1.42 -15.05 2.04
N LEU A 122 0.16 -14.82 1.64
CA LEU A 122 -0.88 -14.30 2.53
C LEU A 122 -1.27 -15.27 3.65
N LYS A 123 -1.04 -16.57 3.46
CA LYS A 123 -1.29 -17.62 4.47
C LYS A 123 -0.12 -17.78 5.45
N VAL A 124 1.06 -17.27 5.11
CA VAL A 124 2.22 -17.37 6.02
C VAL A 124 1.93 -16.58 7.29
N LEU A 125 2.10 -17.24 8.44
CA LEU A 125 1.84 -16.68 9.76
C LEU A 125 0.40 -16.15 9.98
N ALA A 126 -0.59 -16.62 9.21
CA ALA A 126 -1.97 -16.17 9.33
C ALA A 126 -2.51 -16.39 10.77
N ASP A 127 -2.18 -17.52 11.39
CA ASP A 127 -2.61 -17.87 12.74
C ASP A 127 -1.98 -16.98 13.84
N TYR A 128 -0.89 -16.30 13.53
CA TYR A 128 -0.22 -15.35 14.44
C TYR A 128 -0.69 -13.91 14.27
N ARG A 129 -1.50 -13.62 13.23
CA ARG A 129 -2.03 -12.27 12.99
C ARG A 129 -3.20 -12.02 13.94
N LYS A 130 -3.00 -11.12 14.88
CA LYS A 130 -4.06 -10.65 15.76
C LYS A 130 -4.55 -9.28 15.28
N PRO A 131 -5.87 -9.00 15.33
CA PRO A 131 -6.38 -7.65 15.10
C PRO A 131 -5.76 -6.68 16.12
N LEU A 132 -5.42 -5.47 15.69
CA LEU A 132 -4.95 -4.38 16.58
C LEU A 132 -6.12 -3.76 17.35
N THR A 133 -6.97 -4.60 17.95
CA THR A 133 -8.10 -4.18 18.79
C THR A 133 -7.76 -4.13 20.27
N ASP A 134 -6.67 -4.80 20.66
CA ASP A 134 -6.18 -4.87 22.02
C ASP A 134 -5.57 -3.52 22.45
N ALA A 135 -6.02 -3.00 23.60
CA ALA A 135 -5.56 -1.73 24.16
C ALA A 135 -4.05 -1.72 24.45
N LYS A 136 -3.49 -2.85 24.90
CA LYS A 136 -2.05 -2.99 25.16
C LYS A 136 -1.24 -2.93 23.86
N ALA A 137 -1.72 -3.57 22.80
CA ALA A 137 -1.07 -3.52 21.49
C ALA A 137 -1.10 -2.08 20.93
N LYS A 138 -2.23 -1.38 21.08
CA LYS A 138 -2.35 0.03 20.68
C LYS A 138 -1.40 0.94 21.47
N ASP A 139 -1.28 0.76 22.78
CA ASP A 139 -0.37 1.54 23.60
C ASP A 139 1.10 1.29 23.22
N ILE A 140 1.48 0.04 22.97
CA ILE A 140 2.83 -0.31 22.52
C ILE A 140 3.15 0.33 21.15
N LEU A 141 2.20 0.34 20.21
CA LEU A 141 2.42 0.80 18.85
C LEU A 141 2.25 2.31 18.66
N PHE A 142 1.36 2.94 19.41
CA PHE A 142 0.93 4.33 19.20
C PHE A 142 0.81 5.14 20.48
N GLY A 143 1.03 4.54 21.66
CA GLY A 143 0.82 5.17 22.96
C GLY A 143 2.06 5.89 23.48
N GLN A 144 1.88 6.45 24.70
CA GLN A 144 2.92 7.23 25.40
C GLN A 144 4.19 6.42 25.69
N SER A 145 4.08 5.10 25.79
CA SER A 145 5.23 4.20 25.99
C SER A 145 6.31 4.33 24.94
N GLN A 146 5.96 4.77 23.71
CA GLN A 146 6.95 5.03 22.64
C GLN A 146 7.81 6.28 22.92
N TYR A 147 7.27 7.22 23.67
CA TYR A 147 7.91 8.52 23.95
C TYR A 147 8.55 8.58 25.35
N ALA A 148 8.36 7.54 26.16
CA ALA A 148 9.00 7.44 27.46
C ALA A 148 10.52 7.42 27.28
N LYS A 149 11.21 8.40 27.88
CA LYS A 149 12.69 8.39 27.93
C LYS A 149 13.13 7.15 28.69
N LYS A 150 13.96 6.34 28.04
CA LYS A 150 14.66 5.23 28.71
C LYS A 150 15.73 5.77 29.63
#